data_67a5428d7c2ee59343d3bde591984c90
#
_entry.id   67a5428d7c2ee59343d3bde591984c90
#
_cell.length_a   1.000
_cell.length_b   1.000
_cell.length_c   1.000
_cell.angle_alpha   90.00
_cell.angle_beta   90.00
_cell.angle_gamma   90.00
#
_symmetry.space_group_name_H-M   'P 1'
#
loop_
_entity.id
_entity.type
_entity.pdbx_description
1 polymer ?
#
loop_
_entity_poly.entity_id
_entity_poly.type
_entity_poly.pdbx_seq_one_letter_code
_entity_poly.pdbx_strand_id
1 'polypeptide(L)'
;MYGVRGGCEYDAMVDVSTPTRRNARPRTRTWAVVLAACVGQFLVVLDVSVVNVALPSMRTDLALSAAGLQWVLNAYSIAFAGFMLLGGRAADIYGRKRMFLVGLGLFTAASLGGGLAQEGWQLLAARAAQGLGAAVLAPATLTLLTAAVPEGPARTKAIGTWMAVGAGGGAAGGLIGGALTDALSWRWVLLINVPVGVLVLTGAAIWLAEGRTAERSRIDFLGALLVTAGLASVAYGIVQTEESGWAAAATLLPLLGGLALLALFVLVEARTAKPLMPLRVLGARAVASANVAMFVMGSATFSMWYFMTVYAQNVQGYTALEAGLALMPTSVAVVVGSTCAPRLMARVGAKNLALVGTVVAAAGFGWQSTMTADGSYLTTVCLPGVLMMAGTGLAATPLASLATSGAAPGEAGLVSGLVNTSRTMGGALGLAVLSTVAAARTGGSEGPVELTAGYALAFRTSGSVLLAGLLLMVFWLPRHRPARP
;
A
#
# COMPACT_ATOMS: atom_id res chain seq x y z
N MET A 1 -43.45 -63.05 -46.26
CA MET A 1 -44.44 -63.75 -45.39
C MET A 1 -44.62 -62.90 -44.15
N TYR A 2 -45.86 -62.31 -44.03
CA TYR A 2 -46.63 -61.98 -42.83
C TYR A 2 -45.89 -61.43 -41.61
N GLY A 3 -46.26 -60.36 -40.92
CA GLY A 3 -47.53 -59.63 -40.94
C GLY A 3 -47.60 -58.83 -39.60
N VAL A 4 -48.55 -57.88 -39.63
CA VAL A 4 -49.36 -57.37 -38.53
C VAL A 4 -48.81 -56.37 -37.55
N ARG A 5 -49.13 -55.08 -37.76
CA ARG A 5 -49.99 -54.10 -37.06
C ARG A 5 -50.06 -54.22 -35.52
N GLY A 6 -49.79 -53.10 -34.87
CA GLY A 6 -50.24 -52.79 -33.54
C GLY A 6 -49.95 -51.33 -33.23
N GLY A 7 -50.96 -50.43 -33.47
CA GLY A 7 -50.95 -49.04 -33.04
C GLY A 7 -51.28 -48.96 -31.55
N CYS A 8 -50.66 -48.00 -30.88
CA CYS A 8 -51.18 -47.42 -29.66
C CYS A 8 -50.91 -45.92 -29.72
N GLU A 9 -52.01 -45.19 -29.92
CA GLU A 9 -52.09 -43.79 -29.56
C GLU A 9 -51.84 -43.66 -28.06
N TYR A 10 -50.84 -42.83 -27.70
CA TYR A 10 -50.77 -42.29 -26.36
C TYR A 10 -50.86 -40.78 -26.44
N ASP A 11 -51.93 -40.30 -25.84
CA ASP A 11 -52.24 -38.90 -25.57
C ASP A 11 -51.04 -38.16 -25.03
N ALA A 12 -50.61 -37.13 -25.75
CA ALA A 12 -49.70 -36.14 -25.26
C ALA A 12 -50.47 -35.23 -24.27
N MET A 13 -50.40 -35.53 -22.99
CA MET A 13 -50.67 -34.53 -21.94
C MET A 13 -49.67 -33.40 -22.06
N VAL A 14 -50.10 -32.29 -22.60
CA VAL A 14 -49.37 -31.01 -22.58
C VAL A 14 -49.36 -30.52 -21.12
N ASP A 15 -48.26 -30.82 -20.45
CA ASP A 15 -47.97 -30.26 -19.13
C ASP A 15 -47.63 -28.75 -19.31
N VAL A 16 -48.66 -27.90 -19.09
CA VAL A 16 -48.51 -26.46 -19.03
C VAL A 16 -47.85 -26.13 -17.70
N SER A 17 -46.53 -26.38 -17.63
CA SER A 17 -45.71 -25.88 -16.54
C SER A 17 -45.64 -24.36 -16.63
N THR A 18 -46.40 -23.68 -15.77
CA THR A 18 -46.30 -22.25 -15.48
C THR A 18 -44.83 -21.85 -15.35
N PRO A 19 -44.40 -20.82 -16.09
CA PRO A 19 -43.02 -20.34 -15.94
C PRO A 19 -42.86 -19.76 -14.52
N THR A 20 -42.23 -20.53 -13.64
CA THR A 20 -41.75 -20.00 -12.36
C THR A 20 -41.02 -18.70 -12.64
N ARG A 21 -41.52 -17.59 -12.13
CA ARG A 21 -40.84 -16.29 -12.11
C ARG A 21 -39.40 -16.51 -11.60
N ARG A 22 -38.43 -16.69 -12.50
CA ARG A 22 -37.02 -16.55 -12.20
C ARG A 22 -36.87 -15.12 -11.68
N ASN A 23 -36.73 -14.99 -10.37
CA ASN A 23 -36.30 -13.75 -9.77
C ASN A 23 -35.05 -13.28 -10.54
N ALA A 24 -35.26 -12.30 -11.41
CA ALA A 24 -34.18 -11.69 -12.19
C ALA A 24 -33.19 -11.09 -11.18
N ARG A 25 -32.07 -11.80 -10.94
CA ARG A 25 -30.98 -11.28 -10.12
C ARG A 25 -30.59 -9.94 -10.71
N PRO A 26 -30.38 -8.89 -9.91
CA PRO A 26 -29.95 -7.61 -10.42
C PRO A 26 -28.65 -7.82 -11.21
N ARG A 27 -28.69 -7.49 -12.49
CA ARG A 27 -27.55 -7.58 -13.39
C ARG A 27 -26.51 -6.57 -12.91
N THR A 28 -25.37 -7.03 -12.39
CA THR A 28 -24.26 -6.15 -12.05
C THR A 28 -23.86 -5.35 -13.29
N ARG A 29 -23.92 -4.04 -13.21
CA ARG A 29 -23.50 -3.17 -14.30
C ARG A 29 -21.96 -3.09 -14.28
N THR A 30 -21.29 -3.68 -15.26
CA THR A 30 -19.82 -3.77 -15.33
C THR A 30 -19.15 -2.41 -15.18
N TRP A 31 -19.72 -1.34 -15.77
CA TRP A 31 -19.17 0.01 -15.62
C TRP A 31 -19.19 0.50 -14.17
N ALA A 32 -20.25 0.17 -13.40
CA ALA A 32 -20.35 0.57 -12.00
C ALA A 32 -19.32 -0.14 -11.12
N VAL A 33 -19.02 -1.42 -11.44
CA VAL A 33 -17.94 -2.15 -10.75
C VAL A 33 -16.58 -1.53 -11.04
N VAL A 34 -16.29 -1.24 -12.31
CA VAL A 34 -15.02 -0.60 -12.70
C VAL A 34 -14.88 0.75 -12.02
N LEU A 35 -15.94 1.58 -12.03
CA LEU A 35 -15.94 2.88 -11.37
C LEU A 35 -15.72 2.75 -9.86
N ALA A 36 -16.47 1.89 -9.17
CA ALA A 36 -16.34 1.68 -7.73
C ALA A 36 -14.93 1.18 -7.35
N ALA A 37 -14.40 0.23 -8.12
CA ALA A 37 -13.04 -0.28 -7.91
C ALA A 37 -11.96 0.79 -8.12
N CYS A 38 -12.08 1.60 -9.18
CA CYS A 38 -11.16 2.69 -9.46
C CYS A 38 -11.22 3.78 -8.39
N VAL A 39 -12.42 4.21 -7.99
CA VAL A 39 -12.55 5.25 -6.95
C VAL A 39 -12.11 4.72 -5.59
N GLY A 40 -12.43 3.46 -5.23
CA GLY A 40 -11.92 2.85 -3.99
C GLY A 40 -10.39 2.80 -3.95
N GLN A 41 -9.74 2.43 -5.05
CA GLN A 41 -8.28 2.44 -5.15
C GLN A 41 -7.71 3.86 -5.09
N PHE A 42 -8.35 4.81 -5.77
CA PHE A 42 -7.98 6.22 -5.73
C PHE A 42 -7.98 6.76 -4.30
N LEU A 43 -9.05 6.52 -3.53
CA LEU A 43 -9.19 6.97 -2.14
C LEU A 43 -8.07 6.41 -1.25
N VAL A 44 -7.75 5.11 -1.36
CA VAL A 44 -6.69 4.48 -0.56
C VAL A 44 -5.32 5.11 -0.85
N VAL A 45 -5.02 5.38 -2.12
CA VAL A 45 -3.71 5.94 -2.49
C VAL A 45 -3.65 7.45 -2.25
N LEU A 46 -4.75 8.16 -2.54
CA LEU A 46 -4.88 9.59 -2.28
C LEU A 46 -4.66 9.89 -0.79
N ASP A 47 -5.32 9.14 0.11
CA ASP A 47 -5.25 9.35 1.56
C ASP A 47 -3.80 9.35 2.08
N VAL A 48 -3.00 8.39 1.64
CA VAL A 48 -1.57 8.33 2.02
C VAL A 48 -0.82 9.57 1.55
N SER A 49 -1.12 10.06 0.35
CA SER A 49 -0.41 11.19 -0.24
C SER A 49 -0.83 12.53 0.35
N VAL A 50 -2.14 12.77 0.55
CA VAL A 50 -2.65 14.04 1.11
C VAL A 50 -2.22 14.26 2.56
N VAL A 51 -2.17 13.18 3.36
CA VAL A 51 -1.77 13.24 4.77
C VAL A 51 -0.31 13.66 4.92
N ASN A 52 0.59 13.17 4.04
CA ASN A 52 2.00 13.54 4.10
C ASN A 52 2.21 15.06 4.06
N VAL A 53 1.51 15.77 3.18
CA VAL A 53 1.65 17.23 3.02
C VAL A 53 1.08 18.00 4.21
N ALA A 54 0.06 17.45 4.87
CA ALA A 54 -0.62 18.06 6.02
C ALA A 54 0.08 17.83 7.37
N LEU A 55 1.13 16.98 7.41
CA LEU A 55 1.80 16.58 8.66
C LEU A 55 2.26 17.77 9.53
N PRO A 56 2.97 18.80 9.00
CA PRO A 56 3.41 19.92 9.82
C PRO A 56 2.23 20.69 10.46
N SER A 57 1.15 20.89 9.71
CA SER A 57 -0.06 21.55 10.23
C SER A 57 -0.76 20.72 11.32
N MET A 58 -0.79 19.37 11.17
CA MET A 58 -1.30 18.45 12.20
C MET A 58 -0.43 18.52 13.48
N ARG A 59 0.91 18.60 13.32
CA ARG A 59 1.84 18.73 14.45
C ARG A 59 1.54 19.96 15.27
N THR A 60 1.39 21.11 14.61
CA THR A 60 1.18 22.39 15.28
C THR A 60 -0.19 22.44 15.96
N ASP A 61 -1.27 21.99 15.28
CA ASP A 61 -2.65 22.11 15.77
C ASP A 61 -2.95 21.12 16.92
N LEU A 62 -2.39 19.90 16.88
CA LEU A 62 -2.60 18.87 17.89
C LEU A 62 -1.43 18.74 18.87
N ALA A 63 -0.45 19.66 18.83
CA ALA A 63 0.76 19.66 19.66
C ALA A 63 1.48 18.30 19.68
N LEU A 64 1.60 17.65 18.51
CA LEU A 64 2.23 16.33 18.39
C LEU A 64 3.74 16.45 18.56
N SER A 65 4.33 15.50 19.32
CA SER A 65 5.78 15.30 19.33
C SER A 65 6.29 14.81 17.96
N ALA A 66 7.60 14.82 17.75
CA ALA A 66 8.21 14.24 16.54
C ALA A 66 7.82 12.76 16.38
N ALA A 67 7.82 11.99 17.47
CA ALA A 67 7.35 10.61 17.50
C ALA A 67 5.85 10.50 17.15
N GLY A 68 5.00 11.36 17.72
CA GLY A 68 3.56 11.42 17.41
C GLY A 68 3.30 11.67 15.93
N LEU A 69 4.09 12.54 15.30
CA LEU A 69 3.97 12.84 13.87
C LEU A 69 4.26 11.62 12.99
N GLN A 70 5.28 10.83 13.32
CA GLN A 70 5.59 9.57 12.63
C GLN A 70 4.45 8.56 12.77
N TRP A 71 3.82 8.52 13.95
CA TRP A 71 2.72 7.62 14.22
C TRP A 71 1.46 7.92 13.38
N VAL A 72 1.26 9.16 12.92
CA VAL A 72 0.17 9.47 11.97
C VAL A 72 0.27 8.63 10.69
N LEU A 73 1.48 8.37 10.20
CA LEU A 73 1.72 7.51 9.04
C LEU A 73 1.81 6.03 9.42
N ASN A 74 2.53 5.72 10.50
CA ASN A 74 2.80 4.35 10.90
C ASN A 74 1.54 3.62 11.37
N ALA A 75 0.64 4.27 12.12
CA ALA A 75 -0.61 3.66 12.56
C ALA A 75 -1.45 3.14 11.38
N TYR A 76 -1.58 3.94 10.32
CA TYR A 76 -2.23 3.52 9.08
C TYR A 76 -1.46 2.39 8.39
N SER A 77 -0.16 2.57 8.17
CA SER A 77 0.65 1.67 7.34
C SER A 77 0.80 0.27 7.97
N ILE A 78 0.97 0.20 9.29
CA ILE A 78 1.08 -1.06 10.04
C ILE A 78 -0.26 -1.79 10.05
N ALA A 79 -1.36 -1.09 10.34
CA ALA A 79 -2.70 -1.68 10.29
C ALA A 79 -3.05 -2.16 8.87
N PHE A 80 -2.76 -1.35 7.85
CA PHE A 80 -2.95 -1.71 6.45
C PHE A 80 -2.14 -2.96 6.06
N ALA A 81 -0.84 -2.97 6.33
CA ALA A 81 0.04 -4.06 5.94
C ALA A 81 -0.28 -5.37 6.70
N GLY A 82 -0.53 -5.28 8.00
CA GLY A 82 -0.80 -6.45 8.85
C GLY A 82 -2.13 -7.15 8.51
N PHE A 83 -3.16 -6.38 8.16
CA PHE A 83 -4.49 -6.94 7.83
C PHE A 83 -4.75 -7.12 6.33
N MET A 84 -3.86 -6.70 5.45
CA MET A 84 -4.07 -6.73 4.00
C MET A 84 -4.31 -8.14 3.45
N LEU A 85 -3.52 -9.13 3.89
CA LEU A 85 -3.69 -10.53 3.47
C LEU A 85 -5.01 -11.12 3.99
N LEU A 86 -5.38 -10.77 5.23
CA LEU A 86 -6.66 -11.16 5.82
C LEU A 86 -7.83 -10.52 5.07
N GLY A 87 -7.73 -9.24 4.70
CA GLY A 87 -8.75 -8.53 3.90
C GLY A 87 -8.98 -9.17 2.54
N GLY A 88 -7.92 -9.57 1.85
CA GLY A 88 -8.00 -10.32 0.60
C GLY A 88 -8.74 -11.66 0.77
N ARG A 89 -8.36 -12.43 1.81
CA ARG A 89 -9.01 -13.70 2.13
C ARG A 89 -10.48 -13.52 2.54
N ALA A 90 -10.78 -12.47 3.30
CA ALA A 90 -12.15 -12.15 3.71
C ALA A 90 -13.06 -11.86 2.50
N ALA A 91 -12.55 -11.19 1.46
CA ALA A 91 -13.29 -10.93 0.24
C ALA A 91 -13.68 -12.21 -0.51
N ASP A 92 -12.82 -13.24 -0.49
CA ASP A 92 -13.10 -14.54 -1.10
C ASP A 92 -14.13 -15.34 -0.31
N ILE A 93 -14.16 -15.24 1.02
CA ILE A 93 -15.02 -16.03 1.91
C ILE A 93 -16.38 -15.39 2.13
N TYR A 94 -16.42 -14.11 2.50
CA TYR A 94 -17.64 -13.40 2.89
C TYR A 94 -18.33 -12.69 1.73
N GLY A 95 -17.69 -12.64 0.57
CA GLY A 95 -18.23 -12.00 -0.62
C GLY A 95 -17.57 -10.66 -0.92
N ARG A 96 -17.26 -10.46 -2.18
CA ARG A 96 -16.46 -9.30 -2.67
C ARG A 96 -17.17 -7.97 -2.47
N LYS A 97 -18.50 -7.90 -2.76
CA LYS A 97 -19.31 -6.70 -2.54
C LYS A 97 -19.37 -6.35 -1.07
N ARG A 98 -19.65 -7.33 -0.20
CA ARG A 98 -19.74 -7.08 1.25
C ARG A 98 -18.43 -6.54 1.80
N MET A 99 -17.31 -7.16 1.45
CA MET A 99 -16.00 -6.69 1.93
C MET A 99 -15.61 -5.34 1.36
N PHE A 100 -15.97 -5.04 0.12
CA PHE A 100 -15.82 -3.70 -0.43
C PHE A 100 -16.61 -2.66 0.38
N LEU A 101 -17.90 -2.94 0.67
CA LEU A 101 -18.73 -2.02 1.46
C LEU A 101 -18.24 -1.87 2.91
N VAL A 102 -17.82 -2.96 3.55
CA VAL A 102 -17.27 -2.92 4.92
C VAL A 102 -15.96 -2.14 4.96
N GLY A 103 -15.03 -2.44 4.04
CA GLY A 103 -13.74 -1.73 3.95
C GLY A 103 -13.91 -0.25 3.68
N LEU A 104 -14.73 0.10 2.69
CA LEU A 104 -15.01 1.50 2.35
C LEU A 104 -15.79 2.21 3.47
N GLY A 105 -16.76 1.53 4.11
CA GLY A 105 -17.52 2.09 5.22
C GLY A 105 -16.63 2.40 6.43
N LEU A 106 -15.76 1.46 6.82
CA LEU A 106 -14.80 1.65 7.91
C LEU A 106 -13.80 2.77 7.56
N PHE A 107 -13.26 2.77 6.34
CA PHE A 107 -12.34 3.81 5.86
C PHE A 107 -12.99 5.20 5.92
N THR A 108 -14.23 5.32 5.44
CA THR A 108 -14.98 6.59 5.42
C THR A 108 -15.33 7.07 6.83
N ALA A 109 -15.81 6.17 7.70
CA ALA A 109 -16.14 6.50 9.09
C ALA A 109 -14.88 6.91 9.89
N ALA A 110 -13.76 6.21 9.69
CA ALA A 110 -12.49 6.55 10.29
C ALA A 110 -11.94 7.87 9.76
N SER A 111 -12.12 8.17 8.46
CA SER A 111 -11.78 9.47 7.87
C SER A 111 -12.57 10.61 8.51
N LEU A 112 -13.86 10.41 8.77
CA LEU A 112 -14.69 11.37 9.51
C LEU A 112 -14.17 11.56 10.94
N GLY A 113 -13.89 10.47 11.66
CA GLY A 113 -13.34 10.52 13.02
C GLY A 113 -12.00 11.26 13.08
N GLY A 114 -11.09 11.01 12.14
CA GLY A 114 -9.79 11.68 12.05
C GLY A 114 -9.91 13.16 11.70
N GLY A 115 -10.83 13.54 10.80
CA GLY A 115 -11.11 14.93 10.47
C GLY A 115 -11.74 15.73 11.62
N LEU A 116 -12.39 15.06 12.57
CA LEU A 116 -12.99 15.65 13.77
C LEU A 116 -12.10 15.55 15.01
N ALA A 117 -10.90 14.99 14.90
CA ALA A 117 -9.98 14.81 16.03
C ALA A 117 -9.60 16.14 16.68
N GLN A 118 -9.67 16.18 18.01
CA GLN A 118 -9.28 17.31 18.85
C GLN A 118 -7.95 17.05 19.56
N GLU A 119 -7.54 15.77 19.66
CA GLU A 119 -6.33 15.32 20.34
C GLU A 119 -5.55 14.33 19.48
N GLY A 120 -4.23 14.26 19.68
CA GLY A 120 -3.35 13.40 18.89
C GLY A 120 -3.75 11.92 18.91
N TRP A 121 -4.12 11.36 20.07
CA TRP A 121 -4.53 9.96 20.17
C TRP A 121 -5.79 9.63 19.36
N GLN A 122 -6.74 10.57 19.25
CA GLN A 122 -7.94 10.41 18.42
C GLN A 122 -7.58 10.29 16.94
N LEU A 123 -6.66 11.16 16.46
CA LEU A 123 -6.14 11.08 15.10
C LEU A 123 -5.41 9.76 14.86
N LEU A 124 -4.55 9.31 15.79
CA LEU A 124 -3.83 8.05 15.66
C LEU A 124 -4.77 6.83 15.62
N ALA A 125 -5.79 6.81 16.48
CA ALA A 125 -6.82 5.76 16.48
C ALA A 125 -7.61 5.75 15.17
N ALA A 126 -7.98 6.92 14.65
CA ALA A 126 -8.64 7.06 13.36
C ALA A 126 -7.74 6.57 12.22
N ARG A 127 -6.44 6.89 12.24
CA ARG A 127 -5.46 6.41 11.24
C ARG A 127 -5.33 4.89 11.26
N ALA A 128 -5.27 4.27 12.44
CA ALA A 128 -5.26 2.81 12.56
C ALA A 128 -6.55 2.18 11.99
N ALA A 129 -7.72 2.74 12.31
CA ALA A 129 -9.00 2.29 11.78
C ALA A 129 -9.11 2.48 10.25
N GLN A 130 -8.59 3.61 9.70
CA GLN A 130 -8.49 3.81 8.24
C GLN A 130 -7.60 2.76 7.60
N GLY A 131 -6.45 2.43 8.22
CA GLY A 131 -5.54 1.38 7.75
C GLY A 131 -6.24 0.01 7.68
N LEU A 132 -7.04 -0.34 8.69
CA LEU A 132 -7.89 -1.56 8.67
C LEU A 132 -8.91 -1.52 7.55
N GLY A 133 -9.61 -0.39 7.38
CA GLY A 133 -10.56 -0.19 6.29
C GLY A 133 -9.92 -0.36 4.91
N ALA A 134 -8.76 0.27 4.72
CA ALA A 134 -7.97 0.18 3.49
C ALA A 134 -7.46 -1.25 3.23
N ALA A 135 -7.05 -1.98 4.27
CA ALA A 135 -6.59 -3.37 4.18
C ALA A 135 -7.65 -4.32 3.62
N VAL A 136 -8.92 -4.04 3.90
CA VAL A 136 -10.06 -4.78 3.34
C VAL A 136 -10.45 -4.23 1.97
N LEU A 137 -10.45 -2.91 1.80
CA LEU A 137 -10.90 -2.22 0.59
C LEU A 137 -9.98 -2.49 -0.61
N ALA A 138 -8.66 -2.32 -0.46
CA ALA A 138 -7.72 -2.40 -1.57
C ALA A 138 -7.77 -3.76 -2.32
N PRO A 139 -7.66 -4.93 -1.67
CA PRO A 139 -7.80 -6.20 -2.37
C PRO A 139 -9.23 -6.42 -2.90
N ALA A 140 -10.28 -5.92 -2.20
CA ALA A 140 -11.65 -6.05 -2.66
C ALA A 140 -11.90 -5.29 -3.97
N THR A 141 -11.27 -4.13 -4.20
CA THR A 141 -11.38 -3.37 -5.46
C THR A 141 -10.92 -4.19 -6.65
N LEU A 142 -9.75 -4.82 -6.55
CA LEU A 142 -9.16 -5.61 -7.63
C LEU A 142 -9.96 -6.90 -7.88
N THR A 143 -10.39 -7.59 -6.81
CA THR A 143 -11.17 -8.84 -6.94
C THR A 143 -12.57 -8.59 -7.51
N LEU A 144 -13.21 -7.48 -7.18
CA LEU A 144 -14.47 -7.05 -7.80
C LEU A 144 -14.29 -6.80 -9.30
N LEU A 145 -13.26 -6.04 -9.67
CA LEU A 145 -12.97 -5.70 -11.06
C LEU A 145 -12.70 -6.94 -11.91
N THR A 146 -11.82 -7.83 -11.43
CA THR A 146 -11.44 -9.06 -12.16
C THR A 146 -12.59 -10.05 -12.27
N ALA A 147 -13.54 -10.05 -11.32
CA ALA A 147 -14.72 -10.89 -11.37
C ALA A 147 -15.82 -10.38 -12.33
N ALA A 148 -15.92 -9.05 -12.50
CA ALA A 148 -16.97 -8.43 -13.31
C ALA A 148 -16.59 -8.31 -14.78
N VAL A 149 -15.29 -8.29 -15.09
CA VAL A 149 -14.79 -8.11 -16.47
C VAL A 149 -14.26 -9.45 -17.00
N PRO A 150 -14.79 -9.96 -18.13
CA PRO A 150 -14.33 -11.21 -18.73
C PRO A 150 -12.84 -11.19 -19.06
N GLU A 151 -12.22 -12.37 -19.08
CA GLU A 151 -10.81 -12.50 -19.47
C GLU A 151 -10.55 -12.02 -20.88
N GLY A 152 -9.36 -11.45 -21.09
CA GLY A 152 -8.94 -10.91 -22.37
C GLY A 152 -8.64 -9.42 -22.36
N PRO A 153 -8.61 -8.75 -23.53
CA PRO A 153 -8.20 -7.35 -23.66
C PRO A 153 -9.01 -6.37 -22.79
N ALA A 154 -10.30 -6.64 -22.58
CA ALA A 154 -11.17 -5.81 -21.75
C ALA A 154 -10.73 -5.81 -20.28
N ARG A 155 -10.38 -6.99 -19.72
CA ARG A 155 -9.85 -7.09 -18.35
C ARG A 155 -8.50 -6.42 -18.21
N THR A 156 -7.61 -6.61 -19.18
CA THR A 156 -6.30 -5.93 -19.21
C THR A 156 -6.46 -4.40 -19.21
N LYS A 157 -7.38 -3.88 -20.01
CA LYS A 157 -7.69 -2.44 -20.05
C LYS A 157 -8.26 -1.96 -18.70
N ALA A 158 -9.18 -2.70 -18.10
CA ALA A 158 -9.79 -2.34 -16.80
C ALA A 158 -8.76 -2.31 -15.67
N ILE A 159 -7.88 -3.31 -15.59
CA ILE A 159 -6.77 -3.35 -14.62
C ILE A 159 -5.80 -2.20 -14.86
N GLY A 160 -5.46 -1.93 -16.12
CA GLY A 160 -4.61 -0.78 -16.49
C GLY A 160 -5.21 0.55 -16.07
N THR A 161 -6.52 0.75 -16.25
CA THR A 161 -7.24 1.94 -15.77
C THR A 161 -7.21 2.03 -14.25
N TRP A 162 -7.46 0.93 -13.53
CA TRP A 162 -7.41 0.86 -12.08
C TRP A 162 -6.02 1.23 -11.53
N MET A 163 -4.95 0.72 -12.15
CA MET A 163 -3.57 1.08 -11.79
C MET A 163 -3.27 2.56 -12.07
N ALA A 164 -3.70 3.06 -13.23
CA ALA A 164 -3.47 4.46 -13.62
C ALA A 164 -4.19 5.44 -12.69
N VAL A 165 -5.42 5.11 -12.28
CA VAL A 165 -6.20 5.92 -11.32
C VAL A 165 -5.57 5.89 -9.94
N GLY A 166 -5.04 4.74 -9.49
CA GLY A 166 -4.28 4.66 -8.26
C GLY A 166 -3.02 5.53 -8.29
N ALA A 167 -2.23 5.45 -9.37
CA ALA A 167 -1.05 6.29 -9.54
C ALA A 167 -1.42 7.78 -9.60
N GLY A 168 -2.53 8.11 -10.26
CA GLY A 168 -3.08 9.48 -10.29
C GLY A 168 -3.46 10.00 -8.92
N GLY A 169 -4.01 9.15 -8.03
CA GLY A 169 -4.29 9.49 -6.63
C GLY A 169 -3.04 9.88 -5.87
N GLY A 170 -1.95 9.13 -6.04
CA GLY A 170 -0.66 9.45 -5.44
C GLY A 170 -0.08 10.77 -5.96
N ALA A 171 -0.14 11.01 -7.25
CA ALA A 171 0.38 12.24 -7.85
C ALA A 171 -0.48 13.48 -7.48
N ALA A 172 -1.81 13.32 -7.48
CA ALA A 172 -2.73 14.41 -7.16
C ALA A 172 -2.77 14.74 -5.66
N GLY A 173 -2.41 13.77 -4.79
CA GLY A 173 -2.55 13.92 -3.35
C GLY A 173 -1.75 15.08 -2.77
N GLY A 174 -0.52 15.28 -3.24
CA GLY A 174 0.29 16.42 -2.82
C GLY A 174 -0.38 17.76 -3.13
N LEU A 175 -0.90 17.91 -4.33
CA LEU A 175 -1.60 19.12 -4.77
C LEU A 175 -2.92 19.31 -4.02
N ILE A 176 -3.76 18.28 -3.98
CA ILE A 176 -5.07 18.33 -3.32
C ILE A 176 -4.87 18.57 -1.82
N GLY A 177 -3.97 17.83 -1.19
CA GLY A 177 -3.67 17.93 0.24
C GLY A 177 -3.16 19.32 0.62
N GLY A 178 -2.22 19.86 -0.18
CA GLY A 178 -1.70 21.19 0.01
C GLY A 178 -2.79 22.26 -0.13
N ALA A 179 -3.57 22.21 -1.21
CA ALA A 179 -4.65 23.17 -1.44
C ALA A 179 -5.70 23.13 -0.32
N LEU A 180 -6.10 21.93 0.13
CA LEU A 180 -7.06 21.80 1.22
C LEU A 180 -6.51 22.31 2.55
N THR A 181 -5.23 22.02 2.83
CA THR A 181 -4.58 22.44 4.07
C THR A 181 -4.45 23.95 4.15
N ASP A 182 -4.00 24.60 3.07
CA ASP A 182 -3.79 26.06 3.03
C ASP A 182 -5.11 26.85 2.93
N ALA A 183 -6.06 26.37 2.09
CA ALA A 183 -7.31 27.10 1.88
C ALA A 183 -8.35 26.90 3.00
N LEU A 184 -8.34 25.76 3.68
CA LEU A 184 -9.34 25.40 4.69
C LEU A 184 -8.70 25.00 6.01
N SER A 185 -8.24 23.78 6.13
CA SER A 185 -7.44 23.24 7.24
C SER A 185 -6.96 21.83 6.90
N TRP A 186 -5.96 21.33 7.65
CA TRP A 186 -5.49 19.93 7.52
C TRP A 186 -6.61 18.90 7.72
N ARG A 187 -7.66 19.22 8.46
CA ARG A 187 -8.81 18.33 8.71
C ARG A 187 -9.49 17.90 7.41
N TRP A 188 -9.52 18.79 6.41
CA TRP A 188 -10.14 18.51 5.13
C TRP A 188 -9.41 17.49 4.30
N VAL A 189 -8.13 17.19 4.57
CA VAL A 189 -7.43 16.08 3.89
C VAL A 189 -8.01 14.71 4.25
N LEU A 190 -8.63 14.59 5.43
CA LEU A 190 -9.37 13.41 5.84
C LEU A 190 -10.86 13.51 5.47
N LEU A 191 -11.47 14.67 5.71
CA LEU A 191 -12.90 14.89 5.44
C LEU A 191 -13.27 14.76 3.97
N ILE A 192 -12.37 15.03 3.02
CA ILE A 192 -12.62 14.85 1.57
C ILE A 192 -13.00 13.41 1.21
N ASN A 193 -12.52 12.44 1.98
CA ASN A 193 -12.85 11.03 1.79
C ASN A 193 -14.32 10.73 2.12
N VAL A 194 -14.97 11.57 2.96
CA VAL A 194 -16.33 11.31 3.46
C VAL A 194 -17.39 11.46 2.37
N PRO A 195 -17.51 12.61 1.67
CA PRO A 195 -18.52 12.73 0.61
C PRO A 195 -18.27 11.73 -0.53
N VAL A 196 -17.02 11.52 -0.92
CA VAL A 196 -16.67 10.55 -1.99
C VAL A 196 -17.00 9.13 -1.54
N GLY A 197 -16.61 8.76 -0.31
CA GLY A 197 -16.88 7.44 0.27
C GLY A 197 -18.37 7.15 0.37
N VAL A 198 -19.18 8.11 0.85
CA VAL A 198 -20.66 7.95 0.95
C VAL A 198 -21.28 7.77 -0.43
N LEU A 199 -20.88 8.55 -1.43
CA LEU A 199 -21.37 8.41 -2.80
C LEU A 199 -21.05 7.03 -3.38
N VAL A 200 -19.82 6.56 -3.19
CA VAL A 200 -19.39 5.24 -3.71
C VAL A 200 -20.07 4.11 -2.93
N LEU A 201 -20.22 4.22 -1.59
CA LEU A 201 -20.97 3.26 -0.77
C LEU A 201 -22.41 3.11 -1.25
N THR A 202 -23.09 4.23 -1.44
CA THR A 202 -24.48 4.25 -1.92
C THR A 202 -24.59 3.64 -3.32
N GLY A 203 -23.74 4.05 -4.24
CA GLY A 203 -23.71 3.50 -5.60
C GLY A 203 -23.37 2.01 -5.62
N ALA A 204 -22.39 1.58 -4.84
CA ALA A 204 -22.02 0.17 -4.74
C ALA A 204 -23.14 -0.68 -4.10
N ALA A 205 -23.82 -0.17 -3.08
CA ALA A 205 -24.95 -0.86 -2.46
C ALA A 205 -26.08 -1.12 -3.47
N ILE A 206 -26.37 -0.15 -4.35
CA ILE A 206 -27.48 -0.20 -5.33
C ILE A 206 -27.08 -1.04 -6.56
N TRP A 207 -25.89 -0.82 -7.14
CA TRP A 207 -25.56 -1.30 -8.48
C TRP A 207 -24.69 -2.56 -8.51
N LEU A 208 -24.04 -2.92 -7.41
CA LEU A 208 -23.25 -4.14 -7.34
C LEU A 208 -24.12 -5.32 -6.88
N ALA A 209 -23.99 -6.46 -7.54
CA ALA A 209 -24.55 -7.72 -7.07
C ALA A 209 -23.50 -8.54 -6.31
N GLU A 210 -23.92 -9.26 -5.28
CA GLU A 210 -23.02 -10.16 -4.55
C GLU A 210 -22.69 -11.40 -5.40
N GLY A 211 -21.42 -11.61 -5.66
CA GLY A 211 -20.90 -12.83 -6.24
C GLY A 211 -20.65 -13.86 -5.14
N ARG A 212 -21.39 -14.98 -5.14
CA ARG A 212 -21.12 -16.07 -4.18
C ARG A 212 -19.82 -16.78 -4.56
N THR A 213 -18.87 -16.78 -3.65
CA THR A 213 -17.73 -17.70 -3.65
C THR A 213 -18.10 -18.94 -2.83
N ALA A 214 -17.76 -20.13 -3.36
CA ALA A 214 -18.28 -21.41 -2.84
C ALA A 214 -17.48 -21.98 -1.66
N GLU A 215 -16.38 -21.39 -1.24
CA GLU A 215 -15.50 -21.95 -0.20
C GLU A 215 -15.75 -21.34 1.17
N ARG A 216 -16.29 -22.13 2.09
CA ARG A 216 -16.26 -21.87 3.53
C ARG A 216 -14.85 -22.18 4.06
N SER A 217 -13.93 -21.24 3.96
CA SER A 217 -12.60 -21.32 4.57
C SER A 217 -12.58 -20.52 5.87
N ARG A 218 -11.86 -21.00 6.89
CA ARG A 218 -11.64 -20.22 8.13
C ARG A 218 -10.61 -19.14 7.85
N ILE A 219 -10.80 -17.95 8.44
CA ILE A 219 -9.85 -16.84 8.41
C ILE A 219 -8.89 -17.00 9.57
N ASP A 220 -7.61 -16.84 9.32
CA ASP A 220 -6.60 -16.76 10.36
C ASP A 220 -6.50 -15.33 10.91
N PHE A 221 -7.45 -14.98 11.77
CA PHE A 221 -7.48 -13.69 12.45
C PHE A 221 -6.32 -13.56 13.45
N LEU A 222 -5.93 -14.67 14.09
CA LEU A 222 -4.84 -14.68 15.06
C LEU A 222 -3.51 -14.34 14.39
N GLY A 223 -3.20 -14.92 13.24
CA GLY A 223 -2.00 -14.58 12.46
C GLY A 223 -1.95 -13.10 12.09
N ALA A 224 -3.06 -12.52 11.61
CA ALA A 224 -3.12 -11.09 11.29
C ALA A 224 -2.91 -10.20 12.53
N LEU A 225 -3.50 -10.57 13.66
CA LEU A 225 -3.33 -9.84 14.93
C LEU A 225 -1.88 -9.89 15.41
N LEU A 226 -1.28 -11.08 15.41
CA LEU A 226 0.11 -11.29 15.84
C LEU A 226 1.12 -10.49 15.00
N VAL A 227 0.99 -10.52 13.68
CA VAL A 227 1.90 -9.78 12.81
C VAL A 227 1.71 -8.28 12.96
N THR A 228 0.48 -7.80 13.08
CA THR A 228 0.19 -6.36 13.24
C THR A 228 0.67 -5.85 14.60
N ALA A 229 0.34 -6.55 15.69
CA ALA A 229 0.78 -6.18 17.05
C ALA A 229 2.31 -6.28 17.17
N GLY A 230 2.92 -7.31 16.59
CA GLY A 230 4.37 -7.47 16.56
C GLY A 230 5.08 -6.32 15.87
N LEU A 231 4.62 -5.94 14.66
CA LEU A 231 5.17 -4.80 13.92
C LEU A 231 4.95 -3.47 14.64
N ALA A 232 3.75 -3.25 15.18
CA ALA A 232 3.45 -2.04 15.94
C ALA A 232 4.35 -1.92 17.17
N SER A 233 4.56 -3.03 17.90
CA SER A 233 5.42 -3.07 19.07
C SER A 233 6.89 -2.84 18.72
N VAL A 234 7.40 -3.44 17.64
CA VAL A 234 8.76 -3.18 17.16
C VAL A 234 8.93 -1.71 16.74
N ALA A 235 7.99 -1.17 15.96
CA ALA A 235 8.04 0.23 15.54
C ALA A 235 7.99 1.18 16.75
N TYR A 236 7.15 0.90 17.73
CA TYR A 236 7.07 1.66 18.98
C TYR A 236 8.38 1.62 19.77
N GLY A 237 8.98 0.43 19.93
CA GLY A 237 10.26 0.29 20.61
C GLY A 237 11.38 1.05 19.91
N ILE A 238 11.40 1.07 18.58
CA ILE A 238 12.38 1.85 17.80
C ILE A 238 12.18 3.36 18.05
N VAL A 239 10.95 3.86 17.96
CA VAL A 239 10.65 5.29 18.16
C VAL A 239 10.96 5.71 19.60
N GLN A 240 10.70 4.83 20.57
CA GLN A 240 10.97 5.09 22.00
C GLN A 240 12.47 5.26 22.33
N THR A 241 13.38 4.81 21.45
CA THR A 241 14.82 5.03 21.63
C THR A 241 15.21 6.50 21.63
N GLU A 242 14.42 7.36 20.98
CA GLU A 242 14.65 8.81 20.92
C GLU A 242 14.47 9.47 22.28
N GLU A 243 13.45 9.04 23.05
CA GLU A 243 13.15 9.63 24.36
C GLU A 243 13.90 8.95 25.53
N SER A 244 14.03 7.63 25.45
CA SER A 244 14.50 6.81 26.60
C SER A 244 15.89 6.18 26.38
N GLY A 245 16.41 6.21 25.15
CA GLY A 245 17.66 5.52 24.80
C GLY A 245 17.52 4.01 24.58
N TRP A 246 18.53 3.38 24.01
CA TRP A 246 18.50 1.96 23.59
C TRP A 246 18.43 0.96 24.76
N ALA A 247 18.97 1.30 25.94
CA ALA A 247 19.04 0.39 27.09
C ALA A 247 17.82 0.47 28.02
N ALA A 248 16.91 1.40 27.82
CA ALA A 248 15.77 1.60 28.70
C ALA A 248 14.73 0.46 28.55
N ALA A 249 14.10 0.10 29.65
CA ALA A 249 13.01 -0.88 29.65
C ALA A 249 11.83 -0.46 28.76
N ALA A 250 11.55 0.84 28.68
CA ALA A 250 10.53 1.42 27.80
C ALA A 250 10.80 1.16 26.33
N THR A 251 12.06 0.99 25.92
CA THR A 251 12.51 0.62 24.58
C THR A 251 12.58 -0.89 24.41
N LEU A 252 13.26 -1.58 25.33
CA LEU A 252 13.56 -3.01 25.19
C LEU A 252 12.31 -3.89 25.30
N LEU A 253 11.38 -3.57 26.21
CA LEU A 253 10.17 -4.39 26.39
C LEU A 253 9.28 -4.43 25.11
N PRO A 254 8.92 -3.30 24.49
CA PRO A 254 8.14 -3.37 23.26
C PRO A 254 8.94 -3.94 22.09
N LEU A 255 10.25 -3.69 22.00
CA LEU A 255 11.08 -4.24 20.94
C LEU A 255 11.16 -5.78 21.02
N LEU A 256 11.53 -6.31 22.19
CA LEU A 256 11.64 -7.76 22.41
C LEU A 256 10.25 -8.44 22.41
N GLY A 257 9.23 -7.79 22.97
CA GLY A 257 7.85 -8.26 22.93
C GLY A 257 7.33 -8.33 21.50
N GLY A 258 7.61 -7.32 20.68
CA GLY A 258 7.26 -7.31 19.26
C GLY A 258 7.96 -8.40 18.47
N LEU A 259 9.27 -8.63 18.70
CA LEU A 259 10.00 -9.73 18.07
C LEU A 259 9.46 -11.10 18.52
N ALA A 260 9.08 -11.23 19.80
CA ALA A 260 8.44 -12.45 20.30
C ALA A 260 7.07 -12.71 19.64
N LEU A 261 6.26 -11.66 19.45
CA LEU A 261 4.98 -11.76 18.74
C LEU A 261 5.18 -12.16 17.26
N LEU A 262 6.19 -11.62 16.58
CA LEU A 262 6.54 -12.00 15.20
C LEU A 262 7.05 -13.45 15.14
N ALA A 263 7.85 -13.89 16.10
CA ALA A 263 8.26 -15.29 16.20
C ALA A 263 7.06 -16.22 16.45
N LEU A 264 6.14 -15.81 17.33
CA LEU A 264 4.89 -16.54 17.59
C LEU A 264 4.01 -16.58 16.34
N PHE A 265 3.93 -15.48 15.58
CA PHE A 265 3.25 -15.46 14.28
C PHE A 265 3.79 -16.54 13.34
N VAL A 266 5.11 -16.62 13.16
CA VAL A 266 5.74 -17.64 12.31
C VAL A 266 5.44 -19.06 12.84
N LEU A 267 5.45 -19.28 14.15
CA LEU A 267 5.12 -20.59 14.75
C LEU A 267 3.64 -20.96 14.53
N VAL A 268 2.73 -20.01 14.65
CA VAL A 268 1.29 -20.21 14.40
C VAL A 268 1.05 -20.51 12.94
N GLU A 269 1.62 -19.73 12.01
CA GLU A 269 1.53 -19.95 10.56
C GLU A 269 2.08 -21.33 10.15
N ALA A 270 3.18 -21.78 10.77
CA ALA A 270 3.76 -23.09 10.51
C ALA A 270 2.86 -24.25 10.94
N ARG A 271 1.96 -24.06 11.93
CA ARG A 271 1.08 -25.09 12.49
C ARG A 271 -0.38 -24.97 12.02
N THR A 272 -0.75 -23.84 11.44
CA THR A 272 -2.13 -23.61 11.00
C THR A 272 -2.41 -24.35 9.70
N ALA A 273 -3.52 -25.10 9.65
CA ALA A 273 -3.90 -25.89 8.48
C ALA A 273 -4.23 -25.01 7.24
N LYS A 274 -4.71 -23.80 7.44
CA LYS A 274 -4.99 -22.80 6.40
C LYS A 274 -4.38 -21.45 6.81
N PRO A 275 -3.05 -21.32 6.70
CA PRO A 275 -2.34 -20.13 7.15
C PRO A 275 -2.69 -18.92 6.30
N LEU A 276 -2.54 -17.72 6.88
CA LEU A 276 -2.67 -16.44 6.19
C LEU A 276 -1.57 -16.32 5.12
N MET A 277 -0.35 -16.74 5.49
CA MET A 277 0.82 -16.73 4.63
C MET A 277 1.50 -18.11 4.68
N PRO A 278 1.24 -19.00 3.71
CA PRO A 278 1.93 -20.30 3.67
C PRO A 278 3.45 -20.11 3.58
N LEU A 279 4.19 -20.52 4.61
CA LEU A 279 5.65 -20.32 4.69
C LEU A 279 6.40 -20.97 3.53
N ARG A 280 5.83 -22.03 2.93
CA ARG A 280 6.37 -22.67 1.71
C ARG A 280 6.53 -21.69 0.54
N VAL A 281 5.68 -20.64 0.48
CA VAL A 281 5.76 -19.62 -0.58
C VAL A 281 7.04 -18.80 -0.46
N LEU A 282 7.48 -18.52 0.78
CA LEU A 282 8.76 -17.87 1.04
C LEU A 282 9.97 -18.80 0.77
N GLY A 283 9.78 -20.11 0.70
CA GLY A 283 10.83 -21.05 0.28
C GLY A 283 11.27 -20.86 -1.18
N ALA A 284 10.41 -20.30 -2.03
CA ALA A 284 10.77 -19.99 -3.41
C ALA A 284 11.74 -18.79 -3.45
N ARG A 285 12.96 -19.03 -3.93
CA ARG A 285 14.04 -18.03 -3.96
C ARG A 285 13.61 -16.71 -4.62
N ALA A 286 12.84 -16.78 -5.70
CA ALA A 286 12.34 -15.60 -6.40
C ALA A 286 11.39 -14.78 -5.54
N VAL A 287 10.47 -15.46 -4.82
CA VAL A 287 9.51 -14.80 -3.93
C VAL A 287 10.22 -14.17 -2.75
N ALA A 288 11.07 -14.94 -2.04
CA ALA A 288 11.78 -14.43 -0.86
C ALA A 288 12.67 -13.22 -1.18
N SER A 289 13.51 -13.35 -2.23
CA SER A 289 14.45 -12.29 -2.61
C SER A 289 13.73 -11.01 -3.09
N ALA A 290 12.65 -11.16 -3.86
CA ALA A 290 11.87 -10.00 -4.31
C ALA A 290 11.12 -9.32 -3.16
N ASN A 291 10.61 -10.08 -2.17
CA ASN A 291 9.96 -9.50 -1.00
C ASN A 291 10.95 -8.73 -0.11
N VAL A 292 12.16 -9.25 0.12
CA VAL A 292 13.21 -8.52 0.84
C VAL A 292 13.60 -7.25 0.08
N ALA A 293 13.77 -7.33 -1.24
CA ALA A 293 14.05 -6.15 -2.06
C ALA A 293 12.93 -5.11 -1.97
N MET A 294 11.66 -5.54 -2.01
CA MET A 294 10.50 -4.64 -1.87
C MET A 294 10.39 -4.03 -0.49
N PHE A 295 10.77 -4.75 0.57
CA PHE A 295 10.87 -4.21 1.92
C PHE A 295 11.90 -3.08 2.00
N VAL A 296 13.09 -3.29 1.46
CA VAL A 296 14.16 -2.27 1.38
C VAL A 296 13.72 -1.06 0.54
N MET A 297 13.12 -1.29 -0.62
CA MET A 297 12.59 -0.21 -1.47
C MET A 297 11.48 0.58 -0.76
N GLY A 298 10.62 -0.12 -0.03
CA GLY A 298 9.55 0.49 0.77
C GLY A 298 10.09 1.42 1.83
N SER A 299 11.12 0.99 2.58
CA SER A 299 11.75 1.80 3.62
C SER A 299 12.30 3.12 3.07
N ALA A 300 12.99 3.08 1.95
CA ALA A 300 13.51 4.26 1.29
C ALA A 300 12.39 5.17 0.75
N THR A 301 11.40 4.61 0.06
CA THR A 301 10.32 5.37 -0.59
C THR A 301 9.47 6.14 0.40
N PHE A 302 9.01 5.50 1.50
CA PHE A 302 8.16 6.17 2.49
C PHE A 302 8.92 7.25 3.25
N SER A 303 10.17 6.97 3.61
CA SER A 303 11.01 7.95 4.29
C SER A 303 11.34 9.16 3.39
N MET A 304 11.53 8.94 2.10
CA MET A 304 11.71 10.01 1.13
C MET A 304 10.50 10.97 1.14
N TRP A 305 9.28 10.45 1.02
CA TRP A 305 8.08 11.28 1.05
C TRP A 305 7.96 12.08 2.34
N TYR A 306 8.21 11.46 3.48
CA TYR A 306 8.18 12.13 4.79
C TYR A 306 9.23 13.23 4.88
N PHE A 307 10.52 12.89 4.70
CA PHE A 307 11.61 13.85 4.91
C PHE A 307 11.60 14.98 3.89
N MET A 308 11.24 14.72 2.62
CA MET A 308 11.14 15.78 1.62
C MET A 308 10.02 16.76 1.96
N THR A 309 8.89 16.27 2.47
CA THR A 309 7.76 17.13 2.88
C THR A 309 8.15 18.01 4.07
N VAL A 310 8.72 17.41 5.13
CA VAL A 310 9.08 18.19 6.32
C VAL A 310 10.29 19.12 6.03
N TYR A 311 11.19 18.75 5.14
CA TYR A 311 12.25 19.64 4.69
C TYR A 311 11.68 20.85 3.92
N ALA A 312 10.79 20.62 2.95
CA ALA A 312 10.16 21.70 2.18
C ALA A 312 9.43 22.69 3.07
N GLN A 313 8.69 22.21 4.07
CA GLN A 313 7.89 23.07 4.94
C GLN A 313 8.69 23.65 6.12
N ASN A 314 9.45 22.84 6.86
CA ASN A 314 10.11 23.28 8.09
C ASN A 314 11.48 23.96 7.86
N VAL A 315 12.14 23.68 6.72
CA VAL A 315 13.47 24.27 6.41
C VAL A 315 13.36 25.33 5.33
N GLN A 316 12.67 25.02 4.21
CA GLN A 316 12.53 25.95 3.09
C GLN A 316 11.37 26.95 3.28
N GLY A 317 10.52 26.76 4.30
CA GLY A 317 9.41 27.64 4.61
C GLY A 317 8.25 27.58 3.60
N TYR A 318 8.16 26.50 2.81
CA TYR A 318 7.05 26.34 1.85
C TYR A 318 5.73 26.13 2.57
N THR A 319 4.66 26.71 2.03
CA THR A 319 3.30 26.34 2.42
C THR A 319 3.02 24.88 2.06
N ALA A 320 1.93 24.31 2.56
CA ALA A 320 1.56 22.94 2.22
C ALA A 320 1.29 22.79 0.72
N LEU A 321 0.67 23.78 0.07
CA LEU A 321 0.43 23.79 -1.37
C LEU A 321 1.74 23.87 -2.17
N GLU A 322 2.66 24.76 -1.78
CA GLU A 322 3.97 24.88 -2.42
C GLU A 322 4.78 23.61 -2.28
N ALA A 323 4.78 22.95 -1.11
CA ALA A 323 5.43 21.66 -0.90
C ALA A 323 4.82 20.56 -1.78
N GLY A 324 3.48 20.53 -1.89
CA GLY A 324 2.77 19.60 -2.77
C GLY A 324 3.13 19.80 -4.25
N LEU A 325 3.18 21.04 -4.71
CA LEU A 325 3.61 21.41 -6.06
C LEU A 325 5.09 21.07 -6.31
N ALA A 326 5.95 21.36 -5.33
CA ALA A 326 7.38 21.08 -5.40
C ALA A 326 7.68 19.58 -5.57
N LEU A 327 6.85 18.72 -4.98
CA LEU A 327 6.99 17.25 -5.07
C LEU A 327 6.25 16.63 -6.27
N MET A 328 5.51 17.43 -7.06
CA MET A 328 4.79 16.90 -8.23
C MET A 328 5.73 16.28 -9.29
N PRO A 329 6.87 16.86 -9.67
CA PRO A 329 7.81 16.23 -10.61
C PRO A 329 8.28 14.85 -10.12
N THR A 330 8.45 14.68 -8.83
CA THR A 330 8.83 13.42 -8.17
C THR A 330 7.72 12.37 -8.31
N SER A 331 6.44 12.77 -8.14
CA SER A 331 5.28 11.92 -8.35
C SER A 331 5.16 11.48 -9.81
N VAL A 332 5.41 12.39 -10.76
CA VAL A 332 5.41 12.07 -12.20
C VAL A 332 6.55 11.09 -12.52
N ALA A 333 7.71 11.27 -11.93
CA ALA A 333 8.88 10.43 -12.18
C ALA A 333 8.65 8.95 -11.82
N VAL A 334 8.00 8.65 -10.69
CA VAL A 334 7.68 7.25 -10.32
C VAL A 334 6.68 6.63 -11.29
N VAL A 335 5.69 7.40 -11.76
CA VAL A 335 4.71 6.94 -12.76
C VAL A 335 5.39 6.65 -14.10
N VAL A 336 6.23 7.56 -14.57
CA VAL A 336 7.00 7.37 -15.81
C VAL A 336 7.93 6.16 -15.69
N GLY A 337 8.68 6.04 -14.59
CA GLY A 337 9.53 4.89 -14.34
C GLY A 337 8.76 3.57 -14.38
N SER A 338 7.63 3.49 -13.68
CA SER A 338 6.78 2.30 -13.62
C SER A 338 6.14 1.93 -14.97
N THR A 339 5.72 2.93 -15.76
CA THR A 339 5.09 2.70 -17.09
C THR A 339 6.10 2.34 -18.16
N CYS A 340 7.33 2.83 -18.06
CA CYS A 340 8.43 2.46 -18.95
C CYS A 340 9.03 1.08 -18.60
N ALA A 341 8.95 0.65 -17.34
CA ALA A 341 9.58 -0.57 -16.86
C ALA A 341 9.21 -1.83 -17.68
N PRO A 342 7.95 -2.12 -18.06
CA PRO A 342 7.63 -3.32 -18.85
C PRO A 342 8.34 -3.36 -20.20
N ARG A 343 8.45 -2.21 -20.89
CA ARG A 343 9.16 -2.13 -22.20
C ARG A 343 10.66 -2.34 -22.03
N LEU A 344 11.27 -1.74 -21.01
CA LEU A 344 12.67 -1.89 -20.70
C LEU A 344 13.00 -3.32 -20.21
N MET A 345 12.12 -3.89 -19.40
CA MET A 345 12.24 -5.26 -18.89
C MET A 345 12.28 -6.29 -20.04
N ALA A 346 11.51 -6.06 -21.11
CA ALA A 346 11.54 -6.91 -22.30
C ALA A 346 12.90 -6.90 -23.01
N ARG A 347 13.67 -5.78 -22.91
CA ARG A 347 14.99 -5.63 -23.56
C ARG A 347 16.15 -6.10 -22.68
N VAL A 348 16.15 -5.73 -21.39
CA VAL A 348 17.31 -5.98 -20.49
C VAL A 348 17.06 -7.07 -19.47
N GLY A 349 15.85 -7.60 -19.38
CA GLY A 349 15.43 -8.59 -18.39
C GLY A 349 15.05 -8.00 -17.03
N ALA A 350 14.20 -8.72 -16.29
CA ALA A 350 13.63 -8.22 -15.02
C ALA A 350 14.70 -7.97 -13.95
N LYS A 351 15.65 -8.89 -13.76
CA LYS A 351 16.72 -8.75 -12.76
C LYS A 351 17.58 -7.52 -13.04
N ASN A 352 18.07 -7.37 -14.27
CA ASN A 352 18.95 -6.26 -14.62
C ASN A 352 18.26 -4.91 -14.46
N LEU A 353 16.97 -4.83 -14.87
CA LEU A 353 16.21 -3.59 -14.71
C LEU A 353 15.96 -3.25 -13.23
N ALA A 354 15.68 -4.25 -12.38
CA ALA A 354 15.56 -4.03 -10.94
C ALA A 354 16.86 -3.49 -10.33
N LEU A 355 18.02 -4.03 -10.73
CA LEU A 355 19.34 -3.56 -10.28
C LEU A 355 19.58 -2.13 -10.75
N VAL A 356 19.38 -1.83 -12.04
CA VAL A 356 19.55 -0.47 -12.60
C VAL A 356 18.64 0.52 -11.88
N GLY A 357 17.35 0.20 -11.71
CA GLY A 357 16.42 1.06 -11.00
C GLY A 357 16.86 1.33 -9.55
N THR A 358 17.37 0.32 -8.85
CA THR A 358 17.88 0.49 -7.48
C THR A 358 19.15 1.33 -7.43
N VAL A 359 20.05 1.19 -8.41
CA VAL A 359 21.25 2.06 -8.52
C VAL A 359 20.85 3.51 -8.75
N VAL A 360 19.90 3.76 -9.66
CA VAL A 360 19.39 5.11 -9.94
C VAL A 360 18.73 5.71 -8.69
N ALA A 361 17.92 4.93 -7.97
CA ALA A 361 17.35 5.38 -6.71
C ALA A 361 18.41 5.70 -5.68
N ALA A 362 19.39 4.80 -5.45
CA ALA A 362 20.49 5.00 -4.49
C ALA A 362 21.33 6.22 -4.82
N ALA A 363 21.59 6.51 -6.11
CA ALA A 363 22.27 7.72 -6.54
C ALA A 363 21.46 8.98 -6.18
N GLY A 364 20.14 8.96 -6.35
CA GLY A 364 19.26 10.04 -5.93
C GLY A 364 19.30 10.28 -4.41
N PHE A 365 19.26 9.21 -3.60
CA PHE A 365 19.39 9.28 -2.14
C PHE A 365 20.77 9.79 -1.72
N GLY A 366 21.85 9.37 -2.41
CA GLY A 366 23.20 9.88 -2.22
C GLY A 366 23.29 11.36 -2.51
N TRP A 367 22.72 11.82 -3.62
CA TRP A 367 22.65 13.26 -3.94
C TRP A 367 21.86 14.02 -2.87
N GLN A 368 20.65 13.53 -2.50
CA GLN A 368 19.83 14.17 -1.49
C GLN A 368 20.54 14.30 -0.13
N SER A 369 21.45 13.38 0.21
CA SER A 369 22.23 13.45 1.45
C SER A 369 23.24 14.62 1.51
N THR A 370 23.41 15.36 0.42
CA THR A 370 24.24 16.58 0.35
C THR A 370 23.43 17.87 0.44
N MET A 371 22.13 17.78 0.82
CA MET A 371 21.24 18.93 0.97
C MET A 371 21.74 19.94 1.99
N THR A 372 21.45 21.22 1.75
CA THR A 372 21.77 22.34 2.65
C THR A 372 20.51 23.11 3.01
N ALA A 373 20.54 23.89 4.10
CA ALA A 373 19.38 24.64 4.55
C ALA A 373 18.98 25.76 3.57
N ASP A 374 19.95 26.29 2.83
CA ASP A 374 19.82 27.35 1.82
C ASP A 374 19.81 26.80 0.39
N GLY A 375 19.67 25.48 0.23
CA GLY A 375 19.71 24.82 -1.07
C GLY A 375 18.58 25.27 -2.01
N SER A 376 18.88 25.33 -3.33
CA SER A 376 17.89 25.70 -4.32
C SER A 376 16.86 24.59 -4.55
N TYR A 377 15.62 24.94 -4.88
CA TYR A 377 14.58 23.98 -5.23
C TYR A 377 15.03 22.91 -6.22
N LEU A 378 15.73 23.34 -7.27
CA LEU A 378 16.11 22.44 -8.36
C LEU A 378 17.11 21.36 -7.90
N THR A 379 18.10 21.73 -7.10
CA THR A 379 19.21 20.86 -6.70
C THR A 379 18.95 20.08 -5.41
N THR A 380 18.07 20.58 -4.54
CA THR A 380 17.80 19.95 -3.24
C THR A 380 16.42 19.30 -3.13
N VAL A 381 15.49 19.60 -4.04
CA VAL A 381 14.13 19.00 -4.00
C VAL A 381 13.82 18.28 -5.31
N CYS A 382 13.87 18.98 -6.44
CA CYS A 382 13.36 18.50 -7.70
C CYS A 382 14.21 17.37 -8.30
N LEU A 383 15.46 17.63 -8.64
CA LEU A 383 16.32 16.68 -9.37
C LEU A 383 16.63 15.41 -8.58
N PRO A 384 17.07 15.48 -7.30
CA PRO A 384 17.29 14.27 -6.53
C PRO A 384 15.98 13.51 -6.28
N GLY A 385 14.85 14.21 -6.04
CA GLY A 385 13.53 13.59 -5.90
C GLY A 385 13.10 12.82 -7.14
N VAL A 386 13.25 13.44 -8.32
CA VAL A 386 12.97 12.80 -9.62
C VAL A 386 13.85 11.56 -9.81
N LEU A 387 15.13 11.65 -9.49
CA LEU A 387 16.07 10.53 -9.63
C LEU A 387 15.71 9.36 -8.70
N MET A 388 15.42 9.65 -7.42
CA MET A 388 14.99 8.66 -6.43
C MET A 388 13.74 7.91 -6.91
N MET A 389 12.73 8.66 -7.38
CA MET A 389 11.43 8.08 -7.71
C MET A 389 11.38 7.44 -9.09
N ALA A 390 12.11 7.95 -10.07
CA ALA A 390 12.30 7.27 -11.35
C ALA A 390 12.96 5.90 -11.14
N GLY A 391 14.02 5.84 -10.33
CA GLY A 391 14.70 4.60 -9.97
C GLY A 391 13.78 3.61 -9.25
N THR A 392 13.00 4.09 -8.27
CA THR A 392 12.02 3.28 -7.55
C THR A 392 10.95 2.73 -8.50
N GLY A 393 10.39 3.55 -9.40
CA GLY A 393 9.42 3.11 -10.41
C GLY A 393 9.98 2.04 -11.35
N LEU A 394 11.22 2.21 -11.80
CA LEU A 394 11.93 1.24 -12.64
C LEU A 394 12.19 -0.09 -11.93
N ALA A 395 12.44 -0.09 -10.61
CA ALA A 395 12.75 -1.28 -9.85
C ALA A 395 11.51 -2.05 -9.37
N ALA A 396 10.44 -1.36 -8.97
CA ALA A 396 9.27 -1.98 -8.33
C ALA A 396 8.54 -2.95 -9.27
N THR A 397 8.32 -2.57 -10.53
CA THR A 397 7.61 -3.41 -11.51
C THR A 397 8.33 -4.74 -11.79
N PRO A 398 9.65 -4.78 -12.11
CA PRO A 398 10.33 -6.05 -12.31
C PRO A 398 10.45 -6.89 -11.02
N LEU A 399 10.57 -6.29 -9.83
CA LEU A 399 10.56 -7.03 -8.57
C LEU A 399 9.22 -7.72 -8.32
N ALA A 400 8.10 -7.02 -8.54
CA ALA A 400 6.76 -7.62 -8.45
C ALA A 400 6.58 -8.76 -9.48
N SER A 401 7.07 -8.57 -10.71
CA SER A 401 7.04 -9.59 -11.76
C SER A 401 7.87 -10.83 -11.40
N LEU A 402 9.08 -10.65 -10.86
CA LEU A 402 9.95 -11.76 -10.42
C LEU A 402 9.31 -12.54 -9.25
N ALA A 403 8.71 -11.87 -8.29
CA ALA A 403 7.99 -12.51 -7.20
C ALA A 403 6.84 -13.36 -7.73
N THR A 404 5.97 -12.81 -8.57
CA THR A 404 4.78 -13.49 -9.09
C THR A 404 5.13 -14.62 -10.06
N SER A 405 6.22 -14.51 -10.81
CA SER A 405 6.70 -15.59 -11.71
C SER A 405 7.25 -16.80 -10.94
N GLY A 406 7.64 -16.64 -9.69
CA GLY A 406 8.06 -17.72 -8.79
C GLY A 406 6.92 -18.36 -8.01
N ALA A 407 5.68 -17.89 -8.18
CA ALA A 407 4.50 -18.41 -7.51
C ALA A 407 3.99 -19.70 -8.16
N ALA A 408 3.45 -20.60 -7.35
CA ALA A 408 2.75 -21.77 -7.87
C ALA A 408 1.43 -21.37 -8.58
N PRO A 409 0.90 -22.22 -9.48
CA PRO A 409 -0.39 -21.96 -10.13
C PRO A 409 -1.50 -21.67 -9.10
N GLY A 410 -2.19 -20.55 -9.25
CA GLY A 410 -3.23 -20.10 -8.32
C GLY A 410 -2.75 -19.26 -7.13
N GLU A 411 -1.44 -19.13 -6.88
CA GLU A 411 -0.88 -18.37 -5.76
C GLU A 411 -0.44 -16.93 -6.13
N ALA A 412 -0.54 -16.54 -7.39
CA ALA A 412 -0.07 -15.22 -7.87
C ALA A 412 -0.71 -14.05 -7.11
N GLY A 413 -1.99 -14.15 -6.74
CA GLY A 413 -2.68 -13.14 -5.93
C GLY A 413 -2.11 -13.00 -4.51
N LEU A 414 -1.85 -14.15 -3.86
CA LEU A 414 -1.22 -14.19 -2.54
C LEU A 414 0.18 -13.56 -2.57
N VAL A 415 0.99 -13.95 -3.57
CA VAL A 415 2.36 -13.42 -3.72
C VAL A 415 2.34 -11.91 -4.01
N SER A 416 1.41 -11.44 -4.84
CA SER A 416 1.24 -10.01 -5.10
C SER A 416 0.85 -9.24 -3.82
N GLY A 417 -0.07 -9.80 -3.02
CA GLY A 417 -0.40 -9.26 -1.69
C GLY A 417 0.82 -9.20 -0.77
N LEU A 418 1.62 -10.28 -0.73
CA LEU A 418 2.83 -10.36 0.08
C LEU A 418 3.87 -9.31 -0.32
N VAL A 419 4.08 -9.10 -1.63
CA VAL A 419 4.97 -8.06 -2.17
C VAL A 419 4.55 -6.67 -1.69
N ASN A 420 3.26 -6.36 -1.76
CA ASN A 420 2.75 -5.07 -1.31
C ASN A 420 2.82 -4.92 0.21
N THR A 421 2.52 -5.97 0.96
CA THR A 421 2.68 -6.04 2.42
C THR A 421 4.14 -5.80 2.81
N SER A 422 5.10 -6.49 2.18
CA SER A 422 6.54 -6.33 2.43
C SER A 422 6.99 -4.89 2.18
N ARG A 423 6.53 -4.27 1.08
CA ARG A 423 6.82 -2.88 0.76
C ARG A 423 6.27 -1.92 1.83
N THR A 424 5.04 -2.11 2.26
CA THR A 424 4.39 -1.22 3.24
C THR A 424 4.99 -1.40 4.65
N MET A 425 5.29 -2.64 5.05
CA MET A 425 6.00 -2.94 6.30
C MET A 425 7.41 -2.32 6.31
N GLY A 426 8.14 -2.48 5.19
CA GLY A 426 9.43 -1.82 5.00
C GLY A 426 9.31 -0.31 5.15
N GLY A 427 8.25 0.28 4.58
CA GLY A 427 7.95 1.71 4.71
C GLY A 427 7.75 2.15 6.15
N ALA A 428 6.91 1.46 6.91
CA ALA A 428 6.61 1.81 8.30
C ALA A 428 7.82 1.64 9.23
N LEU A 429 8.51 0.49 9.18
CA LEU A 429 9.69 0.25 10.00
C LEU A 429 10.87 1.11 9.56
N GLY A 430 11.06 1.28 8.24
CA GLY A 430 12.12 2.14 7.70
C GLY A 430 11.95 3.59 8.12
N LEU A 431 10.74 4.11 8.07
CA LEU A 431 10.44 5.47 8.55
C LEU A 431 10.75 5.60 10.04
N ALA A 432 10.35 4.63 10.89
CA ALA A 432 10.65 4.66 12.33
C ALA A 432 12.16 4.71 12.60
N VAL A 433 12.94 3.82 11.95
CA VAL A 433 14.40 3.79 12.09
C VAL A 433 15.04 5.08 11.60
N LEU A 434 14.68 5.55 10.41
CA LEU A 434 15.32 6.71 9.79
C LEU A 434 14.96 8.02 10.48
N SER A 435 13.76 8.11 11.07
CA SER A 435 13.37 9.26 11.88
C SER A 435 14.14 9.29 13.20
N THR A 436 14.36 8.13 13.84
CA THR A 436 15.21 8.04 15.03
C THR A 436 16.66 8.42 14.71
N VAL A 437 17.18 8.00 13.55
CA VAL A 437 18.53 8.40 13.08
C VAL A 437 18.61 9.91 12.85
N ALA A 438 17.56 10.51 12.24
CA ALA A 438 17.50 11.96 12.04
C ALA A 438 17.45 12.70 13.38
N ALA A 439 16.56 12.28 14.29
CA ALA A 439 16.37 12.89 15.61
C ALA A 439 17.64 12.83 16.46
N ALA A 440 18.34 11.70 16.47
CA ALA A 440 19.64 11.57 17.15
C ALA A 440 20.68 12.58 16.65
N ARG A 441 20.63 13.00 15.38
CA ARG A 441 21.54 13.99 14.80
C ARG A 441 21.08 15.43 15.07
N THR A 442 19.78 15.69 15.12
CA THR A 442 19.23 17.03 15.42
C THR A 442 19.38 17.41 16.89
N GLY A 443 19.46 16.43 17.80
CA GLY A 443 19.61 16.65 19.23
C GLY A 443 18.45 17.45 19.85
N GLY A 444 17.25 17.38 19.26
CA GLY A 444 16.06 18.13 19.70
C GLY A 444 16.02 19.59 19.21
N SER A 445 17.02 20.04 18.42
CA SER A 445 17.02 21.37 17.80
C SER A 445 15.99 21.45 16.68
N GLU A 446 15.28 22.56 16.60
CA GLU A 446 14.35 22.88 15.51
C GLU A 446 14.95 23.89 14.50
N GLY A 447 16.23 24.23 14.63
CA GLY A 447 16.92 25.09 13.70
C GLY A 447 17.02 24.49 12.28
N PRO A 448 16.90 25.31 11.22
CA PRO A 448 16.92 24.81 9.82
C PRO A 448 18.22 24.04 9.48
N VAL A 449 19.35 24.44 10.03
CA VAL A 449 20.64 23.79 9.76
C VAL A 449 20.71 22.41 10.42
N GLU A 450 20.29 22.31 11.68
CA GLU A 450 20.29 21.06 12.46
C GLU A 450 19.26 20.08 11.89
N LEU A 451 18.04 20.55 11.53
CA LEU A 451 17.04 19.74 10.86
C LEU A 451 17.57 19.18 9.54
N THR A 452 18.21 20.04 8.74
CA THR A 452 18.81 19.63 7.45
C THR A 452 19.89 18.57 7.66
N ALA A 453 20.76 18.72 8.67
CA ALA A 453 21.79 17.74 8.98
C ALA A 453 21.19 16.38 9.39
N GLY A 454 20.09 16.38 10.16
CA GLY A 454 19.34 15.18 10.51
C GLY A 454 18.74 14.50 9.31
N TYR A 455 18.05 15.24 8.44
CA TYR A 455 17.42 14.71 7.22
C TYR A 455 18.46 14.20 6.22
N ALA A 456 19.59 14.91 6.05
CA ALA A 456 20.72 14.47 5.22
C ALA A 456 21.28 13.13 5.69
N LEU A 457 21.40 12.93 7.02
CA LEU A 457 21.83 11.65 7.59
C LEU A 457 20.82 10.53 7.32
N ALA A 458 19.51 10.79 7.43
CA ALA A 458 18.48 9.84 7.09
C ALA A 458 18.53 9.43 5.61
N PHE A 459 18.74 10.39 4.69
CA PHE A 459 18.91 10.11 3.26
C PHE A 459 20.19 9.31 2.98
N ARG A 460 21.29 9.62 3.63
CA ARG A 460 22.54 8.84 3.52
C ARG A 460 22.34 7.40 3.99
N THR A 461 21.70 7.22 5.13
CA THR A 461 21.37 5.89 5.67
C THR A 461 20.46 5.12 4.73
N SER A 462 19.40 5.75 4.19
CA SER A 462 18.52 5.14 3.18
C SER A 462 19.28 4.70 1.93
N GLY A 463 20.17 5.55 1.42
CA GLY A 463 21.05 5.22 0.29
C GLY A 463 21.94 4.01 0.58
N SER A 464 22.52 3.94 1.78
CA SER A 464 23.34 2.81 2.23
C SER A 464 22.52 1.51 2.34
N VAL A 465 21.30 1.59 2.85
CA VAL A 465 20.37 0.44 2.93
C VAL A 465 19.97 -0.04 1.53
N LEU A 466 19.73 0.90 0.58
CA LEU A 466 19.47 0.54 -0.83
C LEU A 466 20.69 -0.13 -1.48
N LEU A 467 21.90 0.32 -1.22
CA LEU A 467 23.13 -0.32 -1.72
C LEU A 467 23.32 -1.71 -1.13
N ALA A 468 23.07 -1.91 0.17
CA ALA A 468 23.07 -3.24 0.79
C ALA A 468 22.00 -4.14 0.16
N GLY A 469 20.79 -3.63 -0.07
CA GLY A 469 19.72 -4.31 -0.79
C GLY A 469 20.11 -4.65 -2.23
N LEU A 470 20.82 -3.77 -2.92
CA LEU A 470 21.36 -4.00 -4.26
C LEU A 470 22.33 -5.19 -4.26
N LEU A 471 23.27 -5.25 -3.31
CA LEU A 471 24.19 -6.39 -3.17
C LEU A 471 23.41 -7.70 -2.95
N LEU A 472 22.42 -7.71 -2.05
CA LEU A 472 21.55 -8.88 -1.87
C LEU A 472 20.87 -9.28 -3.17
N MET A 473 20.33 -8.32 -3.93
CA MET A 473 19.67 -8.59 -5.22
C MET A 473 20.63 -9.16 -6.26
N VAL A 474 21.87 -8.69 -6.32
CA VAL A 474 22.89 -9.23 -7.25
C VAL A 474 23.09 -10.73 -7.03
N PHE A 475 23.23 -11.16 -5.77
CA PHE A 475 23.54 -12.55 -5.43
C PHE A 475 22.31 -13.44 -5.30
N TRP A 476 21.19 -12.89 -4.84
CA TRP A 476 20.03 -13.69 -4.45
C TRP A 476 18.90 -13.70 -5.49
N LEU A 477 18.64 -12.62 -6.24
CA LEU A 477 17.61 -12.59 -7.28
C LEU A 477 17.96 -13.57 -8.42
N PRO A 478 17.01 -14.45 -8.80
CA PRO A 478 17.24 -15.38 -9.90
C PRO A 478 17.29 -14.63 -11.24
N ARG A 479 18.09 -15.16 -12.18
CA ARG A 479 18.07 -14.72 -13.58
C ARG A 479 16.86 -15.36 -14.25
N HIS A 480 15.83 -14.57 -14.54
CA HIS A 480 14.70 -15.06 -15.35
C HIS A 480 15.16 -15.13 -16.80
N ARG A 481 15.30 -16.34 -17.35
CA ARG A 481 15.41 -16.50 -18.79
C ARG A 481 13.99 -16.34 -19.35
N PRO A 482 13.73 -15.39 -20.29
CA PRO A 482 12.45 -15.39 -20.97
C PRO A 482 12.25 -16.77 -21.60
N ALA A 483 11.04 -17.31 -21.45
CA ALA A 483 10.67 -18.52 -22.20
C ALA A 483 10.91 -18.18 -23.69
N ARG A 484 11.75 -18.97 -24.34
CA ARG A 484 11.93 -18.86 -25.80
C ARG A 484 10.56 -19.13 -26.44
N PRO A 485 10.13 -18.27 -27.40
CA PRO A 485 8.87 -18.46 -28.10
C PRO A 485 8.82 -19.81 -28.84
#